data_f488aa4b0ce0984d4a158610a0f23bba
#
_entry.id   f488aa4b0ce0984d4a158610a0f23bba
#
_cell.length_a   1.000
_cell.length_b   1.000
_cell.length_c   1.000
_cell.angle_alpha   90.00
_cell.angle_beta   90.00
_cell.angle_gamma   90.00
#
_symmetry.space_group_name_H-M   'P 1'
#
loop_
_entity.id
_entity.type
_entity.pdbx_description
1 polymer ?
#
loop_
_entity_poly.entity_id
_entity_poly.type
_entity_poly.pdbx_seq_one_letter_code
_entity_poly.pdbx_strand_id
1 'polypeptide(L)'
;MVTRISARNARFQVLQTLLSNRSKRHRAGEFIVQGVRPMNLAIQHGWEIRALLYDADRSLSPWARDLLASQPHAEKVAMSADLLAELSEKTEGAAEVLAVVGMAPDDLTRISVRQDFLGLVFDRPTQPGNIGSIIRSADALGAHGVITTGHAADAYDPKSVRASTGSFFAVPTVRAASPHDVVEWVEDQRAAGVPVVVAATDENGDAEISAFDLTQPVLLLVGNETAGLSRAWRDAADVTLSIPMAGAASSLNAANAASIVLYEARRQRSAR
;
A
#
# COMPACT_ATOMS: atom_id res chain seq x y z
N MET A 1 11.46 -3.49 29.72
CA MET A 1 12.84 -4.06 29.63
C MET A 1 13.41 -3.62 28.27
N VAL A 2 14.67 -3.18 28.22
CA VAL A 2 15.33 -2.78 26.96
C VAL A 2 16.25 -3.91 26.54
N THR A 3 16.01 -4.45 25.33
CA THR A 3 16.89 -5.45 24.71
C THR A 3 18.06 -4.74 24.05
N ARG A 4 19.32 -5.21 24.24
CA ARG A 4 20.49 -4.63 23.56
C ARG A 4 21.04 -5.59 22.52
N ILE A 5 21.29 -5.09 21.31
CA ILE A 5 21.90 -5.83 20.20
C ILE A 5 23.17 -5.07 19.78
N SER A 6 24.34 -5.66 20.11
CA SER A 6 25.66 -5.11 19.78
C SER A 6 26.46 -5.94 18.79
N ALA A 7 25.89 -7.06 18.31
CA ALA A 7 26.49 -7.95 17.33
C ALA A 7 25.44 -8.61 16.46
N ARG A 8 25.83 -9.15 15.30
CA ARG A 8 24.95 -9.88 14.37
C ARG A 8 24.52 -11.23 14.96
N ASN A 9 23.64 -11.19 15.95
CA ASN A 9 23.05 -12.37 16.59
C ASN A 9 21.79 -12.87 15.83
N ALA A 10 21.18 -13.94 16.32
CA ALA A 10 19.97 -14.52 15.71
C ALA A 10 18.80 -13.52 15.59
N ARG A 11 18.62 -12.63 16.58
CA ARG A 11 17.56 -11.59 16.53
C ARG A 11 17.82 -10.56 15.42
N PHE A 12 19.07 -10.12 15.26
CA PHE A 12 19.46 -9.24 14.17
C PHE A 12 19.22 -9.87 12.81
N GLN A 13 19.58 -11.16 12.64
CA GLN A 13 19.35 -11.87 11.38
C GLN A 13 17.86 -11.98 11.05
N VAL A 14 17.00 -12.19 12.05
CA VAL A 14 15.53 -12.15 11.84
C VAL A 14 15.10 -10.79 11.31
N LEU A 15 15.53 -9.68 11.96
CA LEU A 15 15.20 -8.33 11.51
C LEU A 15 15.68 -8.07 10.06
N GLN A 16 16.89 -8.49 9.73
CA GLN A 16 17.44 -8.36 8.38
C GLN A 16 16.61 -9.11 7.33
N THR A 17 16.05 -10.28 7.68
CA THR A 17 15.18 -11.02 6.76
C THR A 17 13.85 -10.32 6.50
N LEU A 18 13.38 -9.46 7.40
CA LEU A 18 12.17 -8.66 7.17
C LEU A 18 12.35 -7.64 6.03
N LEU A 19 13.58 -7.20 5.76
CA LEU A 19 13.88 -6.30 4.64
C LEU A 19 13.89 -7.02 3.28
N SER A 20 14.48 -8.20 3.24
CA SER A 20 14.84 -8.87 1.97
C SER A 20 13.96 -10.08 1.61
N ASN A 21 13.22 -10.66 2.55
CA ASN A 21 12.56 -11.95 2.34
C ASN A 21 11.05 -11.90 2.61
N ARG A 22 10.25 -11.87 1.53
CA ARG A 22 8.79 -11.87 1.59
C ARG A 22 8.22 -13.00 2.46
N SER A 23 8.66 -14.23 2.24
CA SER A 23 8.12 -15.39 2.99
C SER A 23 8.40 -15.29 4.49
N LYS A 24 9.53 -14.71 4.87
CA LYS A 24 9.86 -14.49 6.29
C LYS A 24 9.00 -13.37 6.88
N ARG A 25 8.79 -12.24 6.16
CA ARG A 25 7.84 -11.19 6.57
C ARG A 25 6.46 -11.76 6.84
N HIS A 26 5.90 -12.46 5.86
CA HIS A 26 4.54 -13.02 5.97
C HIS A 26 4.42 -14.07 7.07
N ARG A 27 5.44 -14.92 7.28
CA ARG A 27 5.45 -15.88 8.38
C ARG A 27 5.51 -15.22 9.75
N ALA A 28 6.29 -14.15 9.88
CA ALA A 28 6.39 -13.38 11.12
C ALA A 28 5.15 -12.49 11.32
N GLY A 29 4.43 -12.16 10.24
CA GLY A 29 3.37 -11.15 10.26
C GLY A 29 3.91 -9.76 10.61
N GLU A 30 5.15 -9.45 10.17
CA GLU A 30 5.89 -8.24 10.56
C GLU A 30 6.64 -7.65 9.38
N PHE A 31 6.81 -6.32 9.40
CA PHE A 31 7.65 -5.59 8.45
C PHE A 31 8.32 -4.40 9.12
N ILE A 32 9.37 -3.87 8.49
CA ILE A 32 10.13 -2.73 9.02
C ILE A 32 9.65 -1.43 8.35
N VAL A 33 9.48 -0.41 9.18
CA VAL A 33 9.08 0.95 8.79
C VAL A 33 10.16 1.93 9.23
N GLN A 34 10.51 2.85 8.34
CA GLN A 34 11.44 3.93 8.64
C GLN A 34 10.87 5.30 8.25
N GLY A 35 11.31 6.33 8.94
CA GLY A 35 10.94 7.72 8.69
C GLY A 35 9.86 8.24 9.64
N VAL A 36 9.97 9.52 9.95
CA VAL A 36 9.10 10.21 10.93
C VAL A 36 7.63 10.15 10.51
N ARG A 37 7.33 10.56 9.27
CA ARG A 37 5.96 10.61 8.76
C ARG A 37 5.30 9.22 8.69
N PRO A 38 5.93 8.17 8.10
CA PRO A 38 5.33 6.83 8.09
C PRO A 38 5.05 6.29 9.50
N MET A 39 5.97 6.45 10.46
CA MET A 39 5.76 5.97 11.82
C MET A 39 4.63 6.72 12.54
N ASN A 40 4.56 8.04 12.39
CA ASN A 40 3.47 8.83 12.97
C ASN A 40 2.10 8.40 12.40
N LEU A 41 2.01 8.17 11.08
CA LEU A 41 0.78 7.69 10.45
C LEU A 41 0.43 6.25 10.87
N ALA A 42 1.41 5.36 11.03
CA ALA A 42 1.16 4.03 11.56
C ALA A 42 0.51 4.08 12.95
N ILE A 43 1.03 4.91 13.85
CA ILE A 43 0.47 5.09 15.18
C ILE A 43 -0.92 5.75 15.13
N GLN A 44 -1.07 6.82 14.34
CA GLN A 44 -2.32 7.55 14.19
C GLN A 44 -3.46 6.66 13.69
N HIS A 45 -3.15 5.71 12.79
CA HIS A 45 -4.12 4.76 12.23
C HIS A 45 -4.19 3.42 12.99
N GLY A 46 -3.62 3.37 14.21
CA GLY A 46 -3.78 2.24 15.13
C GLY A 46 -3.06 0.95 14.71
N TRP A 47 -1.99 1.07 13.91
CA TRP A 47 -1.18 -0.10 13.58
C TRP A 47 -0.38 -0.57 14.78
N GLU A 48 -0.24 -1.89 14.94
CA GLU A 48 0.49 -2.51 16.04
C GLU A 48 2.00 -2.28 15.90
N ILE A 49 2.57 -1.44 16.75
CA ILE A 49 4.02 -1.25 16.84
C ILE A 49 4.58 -2.32 17.77
N ARG A 50 5.26 -3.33 17.24
CA ARG A 50 5.80 -4.45 18.01
C ARG A 50 7.16 -4.17 18.60
N ALA A 51 8.04 -3.49 17.86
CA ALA A 51 9.33 -3.08 18.38
C ALA A 51 9.77 -1.72 17.82
N LEU A 52 10.55 -0.99 18.61
CA LEU A 52 11.26 0.22 18.22
C LEU A 52 12.75 -0.01 18.37
N LEU A 53 13.47 0.05 17.25
CA LEU A 53 14.91 -0.15 17.15
C LEU A 53 15.55 1.23 17.09
N TYR A 54 16.51 1.53 17.95
CA TYR A 54 17.12 2.84 18.02
C TYR A 54 18.62 2.77 18.32
N ASP A 55 19.35 3.81 17.95
CA ASP A 55 20.78 3.93 18.21
C ASP A 55 21.03 4.13 19.73
N ALA A 56 21.72 3.17 20.33
CA ALA A 56 22.01 3.17 21.75
C ALA A 56 23.06 4.21 22.17
N ASP A 57 23.89 4.61 21.22
CA ASP A 57 25.09 5.42 21.48
C ASP A 57 24.89 6.89 21.07
N ARG A 58 23.71 7.20 20.51
CA ARG A 58 23.32 8.55 20.08
C ARG A 58 22.34 9.20 21.03
N SER A 59 22.51 10.52 21.25
CA SER A 59 21.44 11.31 21.88
C SER A 59 20.22 11.40 20.95
N LEU A 60 19.09 10.87 21.39
CA LEU A 60 17.87 10.85 20.63
C LEU A 60 17.23 12.24 20.53
N SER A 61 16.62 12.55 19.39
CA SER A 61 15.83 13.74 19.19
C SER A 61 14.60 13.78 20.13
N PRO A 62 14.00 14.95 20.37
CA PRO A 62 12.73 15.03 21.11
C PRO A 62 11.67 14.08 20.53
N TRP A 63 11.48 14.08 19.19
CA TRP A 63 10.54 13.21 18.52
C TRP A 63 10.79 11.72 18.82
N ALA A 64 12.05 11.26 18.75
CA ALA A 64 12.37 9.85 19.01
C ALA A 64 12.12 9.45 20.47
N ARG A 65 12.41 10.35 21.42
CA ARG A 65 12.09 10.14 22.84
C ARG A 65 10.59 10.02 23.08
N ASP A 66 9.82 10.94 22.50
CA ASP A 66 8.36 10.96 22.62
C ASP A 66 7.75 9.70 21.97
N LEU A 67 8.25 9.27 20.80
CA LEU A 67 7.85 8.04 20.15
C LEU A 67 8.10 6.82 21.05
N LEU A 68 9.30 6.68 21.62
CA LEU A 68 9.62 5.58 22.52
C LEU A 68 8.74 5.57 23.78
N ALA A 69 8.42 6.73 24.31
CA ALA A 69 7.56 6.88 25.49
C ALA A 69 6.08 6.60 25.19
N SER A 70 5.59 7.00 24.00
CA SER A 70 4.20 6.84 23.60
C SER A 70 3.82 5.39 23.27
N GLN A 71 4.78 4.50 23.08
CA GLN A 71 4.56 3.09 22.71
C GLN A 71 5.03 2.14 23.83
N PRO A 72 4.37 2.12 25.03
CA PRO A 72 4.86 1.35 26.19
C PRO A 72 4.85 -0.17 25.95
N HIS A 73 3.98 -0.66 25.07
CA HIS A 73 3.84 -2.09 24.78
C HIS A 73 4.85 -2.59 23.72
N ALA A 74 5.43 -1.70 22.93
CA ALA A 74 6.44 -2.06 21.94
C ALA A 74 7.76 -2.43 22.62
N GLU A 75 8.41 -3.49 22.16
CA GLU A 75 9.77 -3.86 22.59
C GLU A 75 10.74 -2.72 22.26
N LYS A 76 11.57 -2.32 23.21
CA LYS A 76 12.63 -1.32 23.01
C LYS A 76 13.95 -2.03 22.76
N VAL A 77 14.49 -1.87 21.55
CA VAL A 77 15.72 -2.53 21.12
C VAL A 77 16.80 -1.47 20.87
N ALA A 78 17.73 -1.38 21.79
CA ALA A 78 18.91 -0.55 21.67
C ALA A 78 19.95 -1.27 20.81
N MET A 79 20.41 -0.64 19.73
CA MET A 79 21.35 -1.23 18.78
C MET A 79 22.60 -0.36 18.64
N SER A 80 23.74 -0.96 18.23
CA SER A 80 24.86 -0.17 17.77
C SER A 80 24.54 0.56 16.45
N ALA A 81 25.14 1.71 16.24
CA ALA A 81 24.93 2.55 15.06
C ALA A 81 25.11 1.78 13.73
N ASP A 82 26.15 0.95 13.65
CA ASP A 82 26.45 0.15 12.45
C ASP A 82 25.35 -0.86 12.11
N LEU A 83 24.82 -1.55 13.12
CA LEU A 83 23.76 -2.52 12.92
C LEU A 83 22.43 -1.85 12.57
N LEU A 84 22.13 -0.70 13.16
CA LEU A 84 20.95 0.08 12.81
C LEU A 84 21.06 0.61 11.38
N ALA A 85 22.26 1.05 10.96
CA ALA A 85 22.51 1.48 9.59
C ALA A 85 22.28 0.36 8.57
N GLU A 86 22.68 -0.88 8.87
CA GLU A 86 22.43 -2.03 7.99
C GLU A 86 20.92 -2.33 7.80
N LEU A 87 20.10 -2.05 8.81
CA LEU A 87 18.65 -2.20 8.72
C LEU A 87 17.96 -0.97 8.11
N SER A 88 18.69 0.13 7.99
CA SER A 88 18.20 1.36 7.38
C SER A 88 18.48 1.33 5.88
N GLU A 89 17.47 1.52 5.06
CA GLU A 89 17.64 1.62 3.59
C GLU A 89 18.11 3.01 3.12
N LYS A 90 18.53 3.89 4.03
CA LYS A 90 19.07 5.20 3.68
C LYS A 90 20.52 5.07 3.24
N THR A 91 20.82 5.65 2.10
CA THR A 91 22.20 5.78 1.57
C THR A 91 23.00 6.85 2.29
N GLU A 92 22.34 7.84 2.91
CA GLU A 92 22.99 8.92 3.67
C GLU A 92 22.37 9.02 5.07
N GLY A 93 23.16 8.68 6.08
CA GLY A 93 22.81 8.73 7.50
C GLY A 93 21.87 7.60 7.94
N ALA A 94 22.21 6.92 9.02
CA ALA A 94 21.35 5.91 9.62
C ALA A 94 20.03 6.55 10.10
N ALA A 95 18.92 5.81 10.01
CA ALA A 95 17.69 6.22 10.66
C ALA A 95 17.91 6.27 12.18
N GLU A 96 17.37 7.28 12.84
CA GLU A 96 17.46 7.39 14.30
C GLU A 96 16.65 6.30 15.01
N VAL A 97 15.48 5.97 14.43
CA VAL A 97 14.57 4.91 14.90
C VAL A 97 14.05 4.15 13.69
N LEU A 98 13.91 2.85 13.84
CA LEU A 98 13.13 1.97 12.95
C LEU A 98 12.00 1.34 13.76
N ALA A 99 10.85 1.10 13.15
CA ALA A 99 9.75 0.38 13.79
C ALA A 99 9.55 -1.00 13.14
N VAL A 100 9.35 -2.01 13.96
CA VAL A 100 8.77 -3.29 13.52
C VAL A 100 7.26 -3.20 13.74
N VAL A 101 6.50 -3.33 12.67
CA VAL A 101 5.05 -3.14 12.66
C VAL A 101 4.37 -4.46 12.29
N GLY A 102 3.28 -4.78 12.95
CA GLY A 102 2.44 -5.93 12.63
C GLY A 102 1.73 -5.76 11.28
N MET A 103 1.65 -6.82 10.48
CA MET A 103 0.88 -6.81 9.24
C MET A 103 -0.61 -6.83 9.53
N ALA A 104 -1.38 -6.10 8.74
CA ALA A 104 -2.83 -6.21 8.75
C ALA A 104 -3.28 -7.47 7.97
N PRO A 105 -4.44 -8.07 8.31
CA PRO A 105 -4.95 -9.23 7.58
C PRO A 105 -5.33 -8.88 6.13
N ASP A 106 -5.16 -9.85 5.24
CA ASP A 106 -5.66 -9.78 3.86
C ASP A 106 -7.17 -10.11 3.85
N ASP A 107 -7.98 -9.13 4.28
CA ASP A 107 -9.43 -9.25 4.44
C ASP A 107 -10.12 -8.06 3.76
N LEU A 108 -10.96 -8.33 2.76
CA LEU A 108 -11.70 -7.33 2.00
C LEU A 108 -12.72 -6.56 2.85
N THR A 109 -13.15 -7.09 3.99
CA THR A 109 -14.06 -6.40 4.92
C THR A 109 -13.41 -5.15 5.55
N ARG A 110 -12.09 -5.01 5.48
CA ARG A 110 -11.38 -3.80 5.90
C ARG A 110 -11.66 -2.59 4.99
N ILE A 111 -12.16 -2.84 3.77
CA ILE A 111 -12.50 -1.79 2.81
C ILE A 111 -13.98 -1.45 2.99
N SER A 112 -14.26 -0.25 3.46
CA SER A 112 -15.63 0.24 3.64
C SER A 112 -16.26 0.60 2.30
N VAL A 113 -17.36 -0.05 1.95
CA VAL A 113 -18.11 0.20 0.71
C VAL A 113 -19.41 0.93 1.04
N ARG A 114 -19.58 2.10 0.43
CA ARG A 114 -20.75 2.99 0.59
C ARG A 114 -21.20 3.51 -0.76
N GLN A 115 -22.24 4.35 -0.78
CA GLN A 115 -22.77 4.96 -2.01
C GLN A 115 -21.76 5.89 -2.73
N ASP A 116 -20.73 6.33 -2.04
CA ASP A 116 -19.62 7.13 -2.59
C ASP A 116 -18.33 6.30 -2.80
N PHE A 117 -18.43 4.98 -2.85
CA PHE A 117 -17.28 4.09 -2.93
C PHE A 117 -16.38 4.39 -4.13
N LEU A 118 -15.09 4.48 -3.87
CA LEU A 118 -14.02 4.56 -4.87
C LEU A 118 -12.93 3.57 -4.43
N GLY A 119 -12.83 2.45 -5.10
CA GLY A 119 -11.78 1.46 -4.87
C GLY A 119 -10.87 1.32 -6.08
N LEU A 120 -9.70 0.73 -5.87
CA LEU A 120 -8.78 0.41 -6.95
C LEU A 120 -8.22 -1.00 -6.81
N VAL A 121 -8.25 -1.75 -7.90
CA VAL A 121 -7.54 -3.03 -8.05
C VAL A 121 -6.30 -2.81 -8.90
N PHE A 122 -5.16 -3.34 -8.46
CA PHE A 122 -3.95 -3.46 -9.26
C PHE A 122 -3.70 -4.94 -9.54
N ASP A 123 -3.98 -5.37 -10.77
CA ASP A 123 -3.89 -6.77 -11.17
C ASP A 123 -2.43 -7.18 -11.42
N ARG A 124 -1.96 -8.17 -10.66
CA ARG A 124 -0.64 -8.80 -10.79
C ARG A 124 0.54 -7.80 -10.87
N PRO A 125 0.62 -6.78 -9.98
CA PRO A 125 1.73 -5.85 -10.01
C PRO A 125 3.08 -6.55 -9.84
N THR A 126 4.07 -6.18 -10.65
CA THR A 126 5.43 -6.73 -10.58
C THR A 126 6.41 -5.83 -9.82
N GLN A 127 6.12 -4.54 -9.77
CA GLN A 127 6.99 -3.54 -9.17
C GLN A 127 6.46 -3.02 -7.83
N PRO A 128 7.14 -3.30 -6.69
CA PRO A 128 6.71 -2.81 -5.39
C PRO A 128 6.59 -1.28 -5.33
N GLY A 129 7.46 -0.56 -6.06
CA GLY A 129 7.39 0.91 -6.15
C GLY A 129 6.07 1.42 -6.74
N ASN A 130 5.53 0.75 -7.76
CA ASN A 130 4.23 1.11 -8.35
C ASN A 130 3.08 0.88 -7.35
N ILE A 131 3.13 -0.21 -6.57
CA ILE A 131 2.14 -0.44 -5.50
C ILE A 131 2.14 0.74 -4.52
N GLY A 132 3.31 1.12 -4.01
CA GLY A 132 3.42 2.23 -3.07
C GLY A 132 2.97 3.58 -3.66
N SER A 133 3.28 3.83 -4.94
CA SER A 133 2.86 5.04 -5.65
C SER A 133 1.34 5.08 -5.85
N ILE A 134 0.72 3.94 -6.18
CA ILE A 134 -0.74 3.81 -6.29
C ILE A 134 -1.41 4.05 -4.94
N ILE A 135 -0.91 3.45 -3.85
CA ILE A 135 -1.44 3.66 -2.50
C ILE A 135 -1.38 5.15 -2.13
N ARG A 136 -0.28 5.83 -2.46
CA ARG A 136 -0.14 7.27 -2.22
C ARG A 136 -1.15 8.09 -3.01
N SER A 137 -1.38 7.77 -4.27
CA SER A 137 -2.39 8.44 -5.11
C SER A 137 -3.81 8.15 -4.63
N ALA A 138 -4.08 6.91 -4.21
CA ALA A 138 -5.36 6.49 -3.63
C ALA A 138 -5.69 7.31 -2.37
N ASP A 139 -4.76 7.45 -1.44
CA ASP A 139 -4.90 8.29 -0.25
C ASP A 139 -5.17 9.75 -0.62
N ALA A 140 -4.31 10.34 -1.45
CA ALA A 140 -4.40 11.75 -1.83
C ALA A 140 -5.71 12.09 -2.56
N LEU A 141 -6.29 11.15 -3.29
CA LEU A 141 -7.47 11.34 -4.14
C LEU A 141 -8.75 10.75 -3.56
N GLY A 142 -8.68 10.24 -2.31
CA GLY A 142 -9.84 9.83 -1.52
C GLY A 142 -10.40 8.47 -1.90
N ALA A 143 -9.57 7.53 -2.35
CA ALA A 143 -9.99 6.14 -2.51
C ALA A 143 -10.13 5.44 -1.15
N HIS A 144 -11.10 4.54 -1.05
CA HIS A 144 -11.44 3.81 0.17
C HIS A 144 -10.58 2.56 0.39
N GLY A 145 -9.89 2.09 -0.64
CA GLY A 145 -9.00 0.94 -0.54
C GLY A 145 -8.28 0.62 -1.84
N VAL A 146 -7.19 -0.14 -1.69
CA VAL A 146 -6.40 -0.68 -2.80
C VAL A 146 -6.34 -2.19 -2.64
N ILE A 147 -6.63 -2.92 -3.71
CA ILE A 147 -6.60 -4.38 -3.77
C ILE A 147 -5.50 -4.80 -4.76
N THR A 148 -4.65 -5.74 -4.40
CA THR A 148 -3.74 -6.39 -5.34
C THR A 148 -4.18 -7.83 -5.57
N THR A 149 -4.14 -8.31 -6.81
CA THR A 149 -4.59 -9.67 -7.14
C THR A 149 -3.50 -10.55 -7.75
N GLY A 150 -3.64 -11.84 -7.62
CA GLY A 150 -2.78 -12.84 -8.24
C GLY A 150 -1.34 -12.86 -7.71
N HIS A 151 -0.40 -13.15 -8.63
CA HIS A 151 1.04 -13.11 -8.32
C HIS A 151 1.55 -11.67 -8.24
N ALA A 152 1.07 -10.94 -7.24
CA ALA A 152 1.47 -9.57 -6.98
C ALA A 152 2.83 -9.50 -6.25
N ALA A 153 3.59 -8.43 -6.52
CA ALA A 153 4.66 -8.01 -5.65
C ALA A 153 4.12 -7.74 -4.23
N ASP A 154 5.01 -7.72 -3.26
CA ASP A 154 4.61 -7.58 -1.86
C ASP A 154 4.33 -6.11 -1.51
N ALA A 155 3.12 -5.81 -1.06
CA ALA A 155 2.75 -4.48 -0.58
C ALA A 155 3.55 -4.06 0.67
N TYR A 156 4.02 -5.03 1.45
CA TYR A 156 4.87 -4.82 2.63
C TYR A 156 6.37 -4.79 2.32
N ASP A 157 6.74 -4.87 1.02
CA ASP A 157 8.13 -4.67 0.63
C ASP A 157 8.59 -3.26 1.03
N PRO A 158 9.81 -3.10 1.57
CA PRO A 158 10.32 -1.79 1.97
C PRO A 158 10.24 -0.73 0.87
N LYS A 159 10.40 -1.12 -0.40
CA LYS A 159 10.26 -0.21 -1.55
C LYS A 159 8.82 0.29 -1.72
N SER A 160 7.83 -0.59 -1.50
CA SER A 160 6.41 -0.22 -1.55
C SER A 160 6.05 0.71 -0.39
N VAL A 161 6.38 0.31 0.83
CA VAL A 161 6.12 1.11 2.04
C VAL A 161 6.75 2.50 1.93
N ARG A 162 7.99 2.59 1.47
CA ARG A 162 8.69 3.87 1.28
C ARG A 162 8.04 4.73 0.19
N ALA A 163 7.71 4.15 -0.97
CA ALA A 163 7.08 4.87 -2.08
C ALA A 163 5.71 5.44 -1.70
N SER A 164 4.99 4.79 -0.77
CA SER A 164 3.72 5.28 -0.25
C SER A 164 3.84 6.53 0.64
N THR A 165 5.03 6.86 1.12
CA THR A 165 5.31 8.01 2.02
C THR A 165 4.40 8.08 3.26
N GLY A 166 3.92 6.92 3.74
CA GLY A 166 3.05 6.77 4.89
C GLY A 166 1.57 6.56 4.58
N SER A 167 1.11 6.83 3.36
CA SER A 167 -0.28 6.58 2.92
C SER A 167 -0.69 5.10 3.05
N PHE A 168 0.28 4.19 3.05
CA PHE A 168 0.08 2.76 3.32
C PHE A 168 -0.66 2.48 4.63
N PHE A 169 -0.48 3.34 5.62
CA PHE A 169 -1.11 3.19 6.93
C PHE A 169 -2.52 3.77 6.99
N ALA A 170 -2.83 4.71 6.09
CA ALA A 170 -4.12 5.41 6.05
C ALA A 170 -5.15 4.70 5.16
N VAL A 171 -4.70 4.07 4.06
CA VAL A 171 -5.59 3.41 3.10
C VAL A 171 -5.52 1.89 3.27
N PRO A 172 -6.64 1.20 3.52
CA PRO A 172 -6.68 -0.25 3.53
C PRO A 172 -6.10 -0.82 2.23
N THR A 173 -5.02 -1.57 2.37
CA THR A 173 -4.43 -2.31 1.27
C THR A 173 -4.59 -3.80 1.54
N VAL A 174 -5.21 -4.53 0.61
CA VAL A 174 -5.58 -5.94 0.76
C VAL A 174 -5.05 -6.72 -0.43
N ARG A 175 -4.50 -7.89 -0.19
CA ARG A 175 -4.15 -8.83 -1.24
C ARG A 175 -5.23 -9.89 -1.35
N ALA A 176 -5.93 -9.96 -2.48
CA ALA A 176 -6.81 -11.06 -2.82
C ALA A 176 -6.04 -12.14 -3.63
N ALA A 177 -6.31 -13.41 -3.36
CA ALA A 177 -5.61 -14.51 -4.02
C ALA A 177 -5.95 -14.56 -5.53
N SER A 178 -7.19 -14.23 -5.88
CA SER A 178 -7.68 -14.27 -7.26
C SER A 178 -8.63 -13.11 -7.58
N PRO A 179 -8.86 -12.79 -8.86
CA PRO A 179 -9.94 -11.90 -9.28
C PRO A 179 -11.32 -12.37 -8.80
N HIS A 180 -11.56 -13.68 -8.75
CA HIS A 180 -12.84 -14.27 -8.34
C HIS A 180 -13.24 -13.84 -6.92
N ASP A 181 -12.30 -13.87 -5.97
CA ASP A 181 -12.57 -13.47 -4.58
C ASP A 181 -13.08 -12.01 -4.49
N VAL A 182 -12.54 -11.15 -5.36
CA VAL A 182 -12.95 -9.73 -5.41
C VAL A 182 -14.28 -9.56 -6.13
N VAL A 183 -14.53 -10.34 -7.17
CA VAL A 183 -15.83 -10.32 -7.89
C VAL A 183 -16.96 -10.79 -6.96
N GLU A 184 -16.76 -11.88 -6.23
CA GLU A 184 -17.75 -12.33 -5.21
C GLU A 184 -17.99 -11.23 -4.18
N TRP A 185 -16.94 -10.60 -3.67
CA TRP A 185 -17.08 -9.49 -2.73
C TRP A 185 -17.86 -8.31 -3.34
N VAL A 186 -17.66 -7.98 -4.62
CA VAL A 186 -18.43 -6.92 -5.32
C VAL A 186 -19.91 -7.32 -5.41
N GLU A 187 -20.21 -8.58 -5.76
CA GLU A 187 -21.59 -9.07 -5.82
C GLU A 187 -22.29 -9.00 -4.46
N ASP A 188 -21.58 -9.30 -3.38
CA ASP A 188 -22.10 -9.14 -2.02
C ASP A 188 -22.47 -7.67 -1.72
N GLN A 189 -21.63 -6.70 -2.17
CA GLN A 189 -21.93 -5.28 -2.00
C GLN A 189 -23.15 -4.85 -2.85
N ARG A 190 -23.25 -5.35 -4.08
CA ARG A 190 -24.42 -5.14 -4.95
C ARG A 190 -25.71 -5.68 -4.31
N ALA A 191 -25.64 -6.89 -3.76
CA ALA A 191 -26.75 -7.51 -3.03
C ALA A 191 -27.13 -6.72 -1.75
N ALA A 192 -26.15 -6.08 -1.11
CA ALA A 192 -26.36 -5.20 0.03
C ALA A 192 -26.88 -3.78 -0.35
N GLY A 193 -27.13 -3.53 -1.63
CA GLY A 193 -27.73 -2.28 -2.12
C GLY A 193 -26.73 -1.18 -2.52
N VAL A 194 -25.45 -1.50 -2.65
CA VAL A 194 -24.46 -0.58 -3.21
C VAL A 194 -24.09 -1.03 -4.63
N PRO A 195 -24.54 -0.32 -5.68
CA PRO A 195 -24.38 -0.74 -7.08
C PRO A 195 -22.97 -0.44 -7.58
N VAL A 196 -21.97 -1.17 -7.08
CA VAL A 196 -20.56 -0.98 -7.45
C VAL A 196 -20.36 -1.34 -8.92
N VAL A 197 -19.86 -0.40 -9.71
CA VAL A 197 -19.44 -0.63 -11.08
C VAL A 197 -17.99 -1.06 -11.10
N VAL A 198 -17.67 -2.14 -11.83
CA VAL A 198 -16.31 -2.60 -12.10
C VAL A 198 -15.82 -1.98 -13.40
N ALA A 199 -14.94 -0.99 -13.32
CA ALA A 199 -14.45 -0.23 -14.47
C ALA A 199 -13.00 -0.57 -14.79
N ALA A 200 -12.77 -1.29 -15.88
CA ALA A 200 -11.45 -1.61 -16.41
C ALA A 200 -10.79 -0.37 -17.03
N THR A 201 -9.46 -0.33 -17.03
CA THR A 201 -8.69 0.66 -17.81
C THR A 201 -7.90 -0.04 -18.90
N ASP A 202 -8.08 0.40 -20.15
CA ASP A 202 -7.36 -0.09 -21.32
C ASP A 202 -7.20 1.04 -22.34
N GLU A 203 -6.21 0.94 -23.23
CA GLU A 203 -6.02 1.92 -24.33
C GLU A 203 -7.17 1.91 -25.34
N ASN A 204 -7.83 0.75 -25.51
CA ASN A 204 -8.97 0.53 -26.39
C ASN A 204 -10.30 0.51 -25.62
N GLY A 205 -10.49 1.43 -24.67
CA GLY A 205 -11.71 1.46 -23.87
C GLY A 205 -12.95 1.86 -24.65
N ASP A 206 -14.13 1.39 -24.19
CA ASP A 206 -15.45 1.70 -24.77
C ASP A 206 -15.82 3.18 -24.63
N ALA A 207 -15.29 3.84 -23.62
CA ALA A 207 -15.51 5.25 -23.32
C ALA A 207 -14.24 5.90 -22.74
N GLU A 208 -14.12 7.21 -22.94
CA GLU A 208 -13.10 7.98 -22.23
C GLU A 208 -13.45 8.17 -20.76
N ILE A 209 -12.45 8.19 -19.88
CA ILE A 209 -12.64 8.41 -18.44
C ILE A 209 -13.41 9.71 -18.13
N SER A 210 -13.29 10.73 -18.99
CA SER A 210 -13.97 12.01 -18.87
C SER A 210 -15.46 11.96 -19.19
N ALA A 211 -15.89 10.99 -20.01
CA ALA A 211 -17.27 10.81 -20.46
C ALA A 211 -18.06 9.84 -19.57
N PHE A 212 -17.42 9.06 -18.70
CA PHE A 212 -18.05 8.13 -17.81
C PHE A 212 -18.34 8.75 -16.43
N ASP A 213 -19.48 8.45 -15.84
CA ASP A 213 -19.84 8.94 -14.50
C ASP A 213 -19.07 8.18 -13.39
N LEU A 214 -17.96 8.75 -12.95
CA LEU A 214 -17.13 8.26 -11.86
C LEU A 214 -17.62 8.72 -10.46
N THR A 215 -18.78 9.38 -10.37
CA THR A 215 -19.34 9.79 -9.08
C THR A 215 -20.11 8.67 -8.38
N GLN A 216 -20.58 7.67 -9.13
CA GLN A 216 -21.19 6.45 -8.62
C GLN A 216 -20.19 5.54 -7.88
N PRO A 217 -20.65 4.53 -7.10
CA PRO A 217 -19.75 3.55 -6.51
C PRO A 217 -18.96 2.81 -7.59
N VAL A 218 -17.62 2.88 -7.55
CA VAL A 218 -16.78 2.31 -8.60
C VAL A 218 -15.55 1.61 -8.04
N LEU A 219 -15.24 0.45 -8.61
CA LEU A 219 -14.00 -0.28 -8.45
C LEU A 219 -13.19 -0.18 -9.74
N LEU A 220 -12.13 0.64 -9.73
CA LEU A 220 -11.25 0.86 -10.87
C LEU A 220 -10.25 -0.28 -10.99
N LEU A 221 -10.08 -0.83 -12.19
CA LEU A 221 -9.12 -1.90 -12.48
C LEU A 221 -7.92 -1.33 -13.25
N VAL A 222 -6.73 -1.51 -12.71
CA VAL A 222 -5.46 -1.18 -13.38
C VAL A 222 -4.68 -2.47 -13.62
N GLY A 223 -4.27 -2.66 -14.85
CA GLY A 223 -3.59 -3.87 -15.29
C GLY A 223 -2.11 -3.92 -14.91
N ASN A 224 -1.53 -5.10 -15.08
CA ASN A 224 -0.09 -5.34 -15.01
C ASN A 224 0.66 -4.45 -16.02
N GLU A 225 1.88 -4.05 -15.64
CA GLU A 225 2.71 -3.11 -16.41
C GLU A 225 3.07 -3.60 -17.83
N THR A 226 3.08 -4.92 -18.04
CA THR A 226 3.47 -5.53 -19.32
C THR A 226 2.31 -6.23 -20.01
N ALA A 227 1.49 -6.94 -19.23
CA ALA A 227 0.45 -7.84 -19.77
C ALA A 227 -0.97 -7.23 -19.68
N GLY A 228 -1.12 -6.02 -19.14
CA GLY A 228 -2.42 -5.41 -18.92
C GLY A 228 -3.29 -6.21 -17.94
N LEU A 229 -4.60 -6.06 -18.04
CA LEU A 229 -5.56 -6.82 -17.23
C LEU A 229 -5.61 -8.29 -17.61
N SER A 230 -5.75 -9.18 -16.63
CA SER A 230 -6.01 -10.61 -16.88
C SER A 230 -7.35 -10.80 -17.57
N ARG A 231 -7.52 -11.94 -18.24
CA ARG A 231 -8.78 -12.29 -18.88
C ARG A 231 -9.95 -12.27 -17.87
N ALA A 232 -9.72 -12.82 -16.68
CA ALA A 232 -10.75 -12.84 -15.63
C ALA A 232 -11.25 -11.43 -15.28
N TRP A 233 -10.36 -10.44 -15.25
CA TRP A 233 -10.75 -9.06 -15.00
C TRP A 233 -11.45 -8.42 -16.20
N ARG A 234 -11.00 -8.69 -17.42
CA ARG A 234 -11.69 -8.21 -18.64
C ARG A 234 -13.11 -8.78 -18.76
N ASP A 235 -13.27 -10.07 -18.42
CA ASP A 235 -14.58 -10.75 -18.48
C ASP A 235 -15.52 -10.27 -17.35
N ALA A 236 -14.99 -9.77 -16.22
CA ALA A 236 -15.74 -9.29 -15.08
C ALA A 236 -16.04 -7.78 -15.09
N ALA A 237 -15.41 -7.02 -15.99
CA ALA A 237 -15.61 -5.59 -16.07
C ALA A 237 -16.98 -5.24 -16.67
N ASP A 238 -17.69 -4.31 -16.03
CA ASP A 238 -18.97 -3.78 -16.55
C ASP A 238 -18.72 -2.77 -17.69
N VAL A 239 -17.55 -2.11 -17.68
CA VAL A 239 -17.14 -1.10 -18.67
C VAL A 239 -15.63 -1.06 -18.78
N THR A 240 -15.11 -0.73 -19.96
CA THR A 240 -13.69 -0.46 -20.18
C THR A 240 -13.50 1.02 -20.51
N LEU A 241 -12.64 1.69 -19.76
CA LEU A 241 -12.40 3.13 -19.87
C LEU A 241 -10.99 3.38 -20.44
N SER A 242 -10.88 4.37 -21.32
CA SER A 242 -9.60 4.79 -21.89
C SER A 242 -9.15 6.15 -21.35
N ILE A 243 -7.85 6.30 -21.22
CA ILE A 243 -7.19 7.59 -20.99
C ILE A 243 -6.74 8.10 -22.37
N PRO A 244 -7.24 9.25 -22.86
CA PRO A 244 -6.84 9.77 -24.15
C PRO A 244 -5.33 10.05 -24.21
N MET A 245 -4.67 9.53 -25.21
CA MET A 245 -3.24 9.74 -25.47
C MET A 245 -3.03 10.37 -26.83
N ALA A 246 -2.23 11.45 -26.88
CA ALA A 246 -2.00 12.21 -28.11
C ALA A 246 -0.63 11.97 -28.74
N GLY A 247 0.26 11.25 -28.06
CA GLY A 247 1.64 11.02 -28.49
C GLY A 247 1.88 9.62 -29.06
N ALA A 248 3.16 9.28 -29.24
CA ALA A 248 3.61 7.99 -29.75
C ALA A 248 3.69 6.87 -28.68
N ALA A 249 3.43 7.20 -27.43
CA ALA A 249 3.43 6.21 -26.36
C ALA A 249 2.21 5.28 -26.51
N SER A 250 2.44 3.96 -26.45
CA SER A 250 1.36 2.96 -26.51
C SER A 250 0.63 2.79 -25.17
N SER A 251 1.28 3.14 -24.05
CA SER A 251 0.70 3.00 -22.72
C SER A 251 1.36 3.94 -21.72
N LEU A 252 0.73 4.13 -20.56
CA LEU A 252 1.28 4.81 -19.41
C LEU A 252 1.82 3.80 -18.39
N ASN A 253 2.76 4.24 -17.55
CA ASN A 253 3.10 3.49 -16.35
C ASN A 253 1.82 3.27 -15.51
N ALA A 254 1.65 2.07 -14.93
CA ALA A 254 0.44 1.69 -14.22
C ALA A 254 0.09 2.65 -13.05
N ALA A 255 1.10 3.15 -12.31
CA ALA A 255 0.85 4.11 -11.23
C ALA A 255 0.43 5.48 -11.77
N ASN A 256 0.93 5.89 -12.93
CA ASN A 256 0.52 7.13 -13.59
C ASN A 256 -0.92 7.00 -14.12
N ALA A 257 -1.26 5.90 -14.78
CA ALA A 257 -2.62 5.63 -15.23
C ALA A 257 -3.61 5.63 -14.05
N ALA A 258 -3.30 4.91 -12.97
CA ALA A 258 -4.08 4.92 -11.74
C ALA A 258 -4.30 6.34 -11.18
N SER A 259 -3.24 7.14 -11.14
CA SER A 259 -3.31 8.51 -10.63
C SER A 259 -4.23 9.41 -11.49
N ILE A 260 -4.20 9.25 -12.81
CA ILE A 260 -5.05 10.01 -13.74
C ILE A 260 -6.51 9.63 -13.55
N VAL A 261 -6.84 8.34 -13.50
CA VAL A 261 -8.23 7.89 -13.33
C VAL A 261 -8.78 8.28 -11.96
N LEU A 262 -7.98 8.14 -10.90
CA LEU A 262 -8.34 8.58 -9.55
C LEU A 262 -8.54 10.10 -9.49
N TYR A 263 -7.69 10.88 -10.17
CA TYR A 263 -7.85 12.34 -10.24
C TYR A 263 -9.15 12.72 -10.95
N GLU A 264 -9.48 12.08 -12.07
CA GLU A 264 -10.73 12.33 -12.77
C GLU A 264 -11.94 11.99 -11.90
N ALA A 265 -11.93 10.85 -11.22
CA ALA A 265 -12.96 10.49 -10.27
C ALA A 265 -13.11 11.54 -9.15
N ARG A 266 -12.00 12.00 -8.58
CA ARG A 266 -12.01 13.07 -7.58
C ARG A 266 -12.54 14.39 -8.12
N ARG A 267 -12.13 14.79 -9.33
CA ARG A 267 -12.59 16.01 -10.00
C ARG A 267 -14.11 16.00 -10.17
N GLN A 268 -14.68 14.91 -10.70
CA GLN A 268 -16.13 14.77 -10.88
C GLN A 268 -16.88 14.82 -9.55
N ARG A 269 -16.39 14.11 -8.53
CA ARG A 269 -16.98 14.07 -7.18
C ARG A 269 -16.93 15.42 -6.44
N SER A 270 -15.93 16.26 -6.75
CA SER A 270 -15.79 17.60 -6.15
C SER A 270 -16.67 18.68 -6.82
N ALA A 271 -17.20 18.39 -8.00
CA ALA A 271 -18.07 19.31 -8.75
C ALA A 271 -19.56 19.17 -8.39
N ARG A 272 -19.89 18.22 -7.55
CA ARG A 272 -21.21 18.03 -6.93
C ARG A 272 -21.22 18.64 -5.53
#